data_0955e64ff2c99ad8438e45c8d1a9a994
#
_entry.id   0955e64ff2c99ad8438e45c8d1a9a994
#
_cell.length_a   1.000
_cell.length_b   1.000
_cell.length_c   1.000
_cell.angle_alpha   90.00
_cell.angle_beta   90.00
_cell.angle_gamma   90.00
#
_symmetry.space_group_name_H-M   'P 1'
#
loop_
_entity.id
_entity.type
_entity.pdbx_description
1 polymer ?
#
loop_
_entity_poly.entity_id
_entity_poly.type
_entity_poly.pdbx_seq_one_letter_code
_entity_poly.pdbx_strand_id
1 'polypeptide(L)'
;MPVNEEHEMLRESIRRMVERDVVPLVPSMEGTDRFPHELVPIFGDMGLLQLWLPEEYGGPGGDLTTVCIAKEEIAKVSLAAATLCGNNSISFVLPILHYGSEEQKQRWLPLAAGGRLVSAIGITEPQTGSDVSSLRTRAVRDGDSYVINGQKSWITWGGNADFLLLFARTSDAPGSDGISAFMVDTKTPGFIVGRQEHKMGRHGSPSHELYFENMRVPADCLLGREGEGFKACMKVLDLNRPTIAATSLGLAQGALDVAVRYAKERQQFGKPVGHFQGMQFKLADMAIQIEAARSLLRTCTEEIDSGDHSRMTSLSSMTKCFVTDVAMSVTTEAVQVLGAYGYSKEFPVERMMRDAKVNQIIEGTNEIHRMIIGRRLLA
;
A
#
# COMPACT_ATOMS: atom_id res chain seq x y z
N MET A 1 -4.99 -21.66 -0.94
CA MET A 1 -6.42 -21.77 -1.23
C MET A 1 -6.59 -22.59 -2.47
N PRO A 2 -7.50 -23.53 -2.53
CA PRO A 2 -8.07 -23.80 -3.82
C PRO A 2 -8.62 -22.45 -4.29
N VAL A 3 -8.13 -21.96 -5.41
CA VAL A 3 -8.66 -20.82 -6.09
C VAL A 3 -10.15 -21.15 -6.30
N ASN A 4 -11.04 -20.44 -5.61
CA ASN A 4 -12.46 -20.66 -5.83
C ASN A 4 -12.85 -19.96 -7.14
N GLU A 5 -13.96 -20.34 -7.73
CA GLU A 5 -14.43 -19.75 -8.98
C GLU A 5 -14.59 -18.22 -8.88
N GLU A 6 -14.99 -17.72 -7.72
CA GLU A 6 -15.14 -16.28 -7.45
C GLU A 6 -13.81 -15.52 -7.55
N HIS A 7 -12.72 -16.08 -7.01
CA HIS A 7 -11.39 -15.48 -7.12
C HIS A 7 -10.89 -15.43 -8.57
N GLU A 8 -11.14 -16.46 -9.38
CA GLU A 8 -10.78 -16.44 -10.79
C GLU A 8 -11.65 -15.44 -11.58
N MET A 9 -12.94 -15.37 -11.30
CA MET A 9 -13.81 -14.35 -11.90
C MET A 9 -13.35 -12.93 -11.54
N LEU A 10 -12.94 -12.71 -10.30
CA LEU A 10 -12.37 -11.44 -9.85
C LEU A 10 -11.08 -11.11 -10.62
N ARG A 11 -10.13 -12.05 -10.72
CA ARG A 11 -8.89 -11.88 -11.50
C ARG A 11 -9.17 -11.50 -12.94
N GLU A 12 -10.06 -12.21 -13.61
CA GLU A 12 -10.42 -11.92 -15.00
C GLU A 12 -11.09 -10.55 -15.17
N SER A 13 -11.98 -10.19 -14.25
CA SER A 13 -12.64 -8.88 -14.27
C SER A 13 -11.61 -7.74 -14.10
N ILE A 14 -10.68 -7.90 -13.16
CA ILE A 14 -9.62 -6.93 -12.94
C ILE A 14 -8.68 -6.84 -14.14
N ARG A 15 -8.27 -7.96 -14.73
CA ARG A 15 -7.41 -7.96 -15.94
C ARG A 15 -8.05 -7.16 -17.07
N ARG A 16 -9.35 -7.38 -17.35
CA ARG A 16 -10.05 -6.62 -18.39
C ARG A 16 -10.10 -5.12 -18.08
N MET A 17 -10.36 -4.75 -16.83
CA MET A 17 -10.33 -3.35 -16.40
C MET A 17 -8.92 -2.75 -16.53
N VAL A 18 -7.89 -3.47 -16.10
CA VAL A 18 -6.49 -3.01 -16.18
C VAL A 18 -6.10 -2.71 -17.62
N GLU A 19 -6.38 -3.62 -18.56
CA GLU A 19 -6.09 -3.42 -19.98
C GLU A 19 -6.84 -2.21 -20.58
N ARG A 20 -8.11 -2.05 -20.22
CA ARG A 20 -8.95 -0.98 -20.76
C ARG A 20 -8.65 0.38 -20.15
N ASP A 21 -8.47 0.44 -18.82
CA ASP A 21 -8.51 1.69 -18.08
C ASP A 21 -7.17 2.09 -17.43
N VAL A 22 -6.32 1.13 -17.03
CA VAL A 22 -5.04 1.44 -16.37
C VAL A 22 -3.91 1.59 -17.37
N VAL A 23 -3.77 0.64 -18.30
CA VAL A 23 -2.68 0.65 -19.30
C VAL A 23 -2.57 1.98 -20.04
N PRO A 24 -3.67 2.60 -20.54
CA PRO A 24 -3.59 3.88 -21.24
C PRO A 24 -3.13 5.06 -20.39
N LEU A 25 -3.30 4.99 -19.06
CA LEU A 25 -2.94 6.07 -18.15
C LEU A 25 -1.48 6.02 -17.68
N VAL A 26 -0.83 4.85 -17.78
CA VAL A 26 0.56 4.64 -17.31
C VAL A 26 1.55 5.67 -17.86
N PRO A 27 1.57 5.99 -19.17
CA PRO A 27 2.52 6.98 -19.69
C PRO A 27 2.34 8.37 -19.08
N SER A 28 1.10 8.81 -18.86
CA SER A 28 0.84 10.11 -18.25
C SER A 28 1.17 10.16 -16.77
N MET A 29 0.88 9.08 -16.02
CA MET A 29 1.27 8.95 -14.61
C MET A 29 2.79 8.97 -14.46
N GLU A 30 3.50 8.20 -15.29
CA GLU A 30 4.96 8.13 -15.25
C GLU A 30 5.61 9.48 -15.62
N GLY A 31 5.09 10.17 -16.61
CA GLY A 31 5.66 11.43 -17.09
C GLY A 31 5.48 12.63 -16.16
N THR A 32 4.42 12.65 -15.35
CA THR A 32 4.03 13.83 -14.56
C THR A 32 3.93 13.58 -13.05
N ASP A 33 4.02 12.32 -12.61
CA ASP A 33 3.72 11.90 -11.22
C ASP A 33 2.39 12.46 -10.68
N ARG A 34 1.38 12.58 -11.55
CA ARG A 34 0.07 13.10 -11.17
C ARG A 34 -0.81 12.01 -10.57
N PHE A 35 -1.72 12.40 -9.67
CA PHE A 35 -2.76 11.51 -9.17
C PHE A 35 -3.73 11.09 -10.30
N PRO A 36 -4.04 9.80 -10.46
CA PRO A 36 -4.94 9.32 -11.52
C PRO A 36 -6.42 9.47 -11.12
N HIS A 37 -6.93 10.70 -11.15
CA HIS A 37 -8.33 11.00 -10.80
C HIS A 37 -9.34 10.15 -11.59
N GLU A 38 -9.00 9.78 -12.82
CA GLU A 38 -9.81 8.96 -13.72
C GLU A 38 -10.07 7.56 -13.17
N LEU A 39 -9.14 7.01 -12.38
CA LEU A 39 -9.30 5.68 -11.78
C LEU A 39 -10.21 5.67 -10.56
N VAL A 40 -10.44 6.80 -9.90
CA VAL A 40 -11.28 6.86 -8.69
C VAL A 40 -12.71 6.36 -8.96
N PRO A 41 -13.45 6.90 -9.95
CA PRO A 41 -14.79 6.40 -10.27
C PRO A 41 -14.79 4.95 -10.76
N ILE A 42 -13.80 4.56 -11.58
CA ILE A 42 -13.72 3.19 -12.12
C ILE A 42 -13.52 2.18 -10.99
N PHE A 43 -12.55 2.44 -10.10
CA PHE A 43 -12.29 1.58 -8.96
C PHE A 43 -13.44 1.58 -7.95
N GLY A 44 -14.09 2.74 -7.75
CA GLY A 44 -15.24 2.87 -6.87
C GLY A 44 -16.42 2.04 -7.33
N ASP A 45 -16.77 2.11 -8.62
CA ASP A 45 -17.87 1.34 -9.23
C ASP A 45 -17.65 -0.17 -9.18
N MET A 46 -16.38 -0.60 -9.14
CA MET A 46 -15.99 -2.00 -8.94
C MET A 46 -15.79 -2.39 -7.47
N GLY A 47 -16.02 -1.48 -6.50
CA GLY A 47 -15.78 -1.73 -5.09
C GLY A 47 -14.30 -1.82 -4.68
N LEU A 48 -13.37 -1.52 -5.59
CA LEU A 48 -11.93 -1.71 -5.37
C LEU A 48 -11.31 -0.70 -4.39
N LEU A 49 -11.93 0.45 -4.14
CA LEU A 49 -11.42 1.44 -3.18
C LEU A 49 -11.68 1.05 -1.73
N GLN A 50 -12.79 0.37 -1.47
CA GLN A 50 -13.31 0.05 -0.14
C GLN A 50 -13.52 -1.46 0.09
N LEU A 51 -12.63 -2.30 -0.42
CA LEU A 51 -12.79 -3.76 -0.42
C LEU A 51 -13.11 -4.37 0.95
N TRP A 52 -12.59 -3.81 2.04
CA TRP A 52 -12.87 -4.26 3.41
C TRP A 52 -14.07 -3.60 4.08
N LEU A 53 -14.80 -2.73 3.38
CA LEU A 53 -16.00 -2.15 3.96
C LEU A 53 -17.08 -3.24 4.09
N PRO A 54 -17.61 -3.49 5.31
CA PRO A 54 -18.66 -4.49 5.50
C PRO A 54 -19.94 -4.16 4.72
N GLU A 55 -20.69 -5.19 4.36
CA GLU A 55 -21.96 -5.05 3.63
C GLU A 55 -23.00 -4.21 4.39
N GLU A 56 -23.03 -4.30 5.73
CA GLU A 56 -23.92 -3.51 6.58
C GLU A 56 -23.72 -1.98 6.45
N TYR A 57 -22.53 -1.54 5.96
CA TYR A 57 -22.21 -0.15 5.66
C TYR A 57 -22.20 0.14 4.15
N GLY A 58 -22.71 -0.80 3.33
CA GLY A 58 -22.81 -0.64 1.88
C GLY A 58 -21.52 -0.99 1.12
N GLY A 59 -20.62 -1.75 1.72
CA GLY A 59 -19.39 -2.21 1.10
C GLY A 59 -19.49 -3.59 0.44
N PRO A 60 -18.42 -4.05 -0.23
CA PRO A 60 -18.37 -5.38 -0.84
C PRO A 60 -18.09 -6.53 0.13
N GLY A 61 -17.70 -6.26 1.38
CA GLY A 61 -17.47 -7.30 2.41
C GLY A 61 -16.28 -8.22 2.12
N GLY A 62 -15.29 -7.77 1.36
CA GLY A 62 -14.12 -8.58 1.00
C GLY A 62 -13.18 -8.84 2.18
N ASP A 63 -12.41 -9.92 2.08
CA ASP A 63 -11.37 -10.32 3.02
C ASP A 63 -9.96 -9.87 2.57
N LEU A 64 -8.93 -10.19 3.36
CA LEU A 64 -7.54 -9.85 3.04
C LEU A 64 -7.07 -10.54 1.76
N THR A 65 -7.50 -11.79 1.53
CA THR A 65 -7.19 -12.55 0.31
C THR A 65 -7.74 -11.85 -0.92
N THR A 66 -8.99 -11.40 -0.88
CA THR A 66 -9.64 -10.64 -1.97
C THR A 66 -8.86 -9.36 -2.30
N VAL A 67 -8.47 -8.60 -1.27
CA VAL A 67 -7.65 -7.38 -1.44
C VAL A 67 -6.30 -7.72 -2.08
N CYS A 68 -5.63 -8.77 -1.62
CA CYS A 68 -4.32 -9.18 -2.14
C CYS A 68 -4.41 -9.62 -3.61
N ILE A 69 -5.46 -10.37 -3.99
CA ILE A 69 -5.72 -10.77 -5.38
C ILE A 69 -5.89 -9.54 -6.27
N ALA A 70 -6.72 -8.59 -5.86
CA ALA A 70 -6.97 -7.38 -6.63
C ALA A 70 -5.68 -6.56 -6.83
N LYS A 71 -4.94 -6.34 -5.76
CA LYS A 71 -3.66 -5.60 -5.80
C LYS A 71 -2.59 -6.29 -6.64
N GLU A 72 -2.49 -7.62 -6.55
CA GLU A 72 -1.54 -8.41 -7.35
C GLU A 72 -1.81 -8.23 -8.86
N GLU A 73 -3.07 -8.38 -9.29
CA GLU A 73 -3.41 -8.27 -10.72
C GLU A 73 -3.16 -6.86 -11.27
N ILE A 74 -3.51 -5.81 -10.54
CA ILE A 74 -3.28 -4.42 -10.97
C ILE A 74 -1.78 -4.10 -11.00
N ALA A 75 -1.01 -4.59 -10.03
CA ALA A 75 0.41 -4.30 -9.89
C ALA A 75 1.27 -4.91 -11.01
N LYS A 76 0.80 -5.93 -11.72
CA LYS A 76 1.48 -6.45 -12.93
C LYS A 76 1.72 -5.35 -13.97
N VAL A 77 0.88 -4.31 -13.96
CA VAL A 77 0.96 -3.19 -14.91
C VAL A 77 1.38 -1.89 -14.23
N SER A 78 0.82 -1.56 -13.05
CA SER A 78 1.08 -0.28 -12.38
C SER A 78 1.04 -0.41 -10.86
N LEU A 79 2.18 -0.13 -10.21
CA LEU A 79 2.24 -0.07 -8.75
C LEU A 79 1.42 1.10 -8.20
N ALA A 80 1.40 2.24 -8.89
CA ALA A 80 0.62 3.41 -8.49
C ALA A 80 -0.89 3.12 -8.48
N ALA A 81 -1.42 2.50 -9.54
CA ALA A 81 -2.82 2.08 -9.58
C ALA A 81 -3.14 1.01 -8.52
N ALA A 82 -2.25 0.02 -8.32
CA ALA A 82 -2.42 -0.98 -7.27
C ALA A 82 -2.41 -0.38 -5.87
N THR A 83 -1.73 0.75 -5.66
CA THR A 83 -1.78 1.49 -4.39
C THR A 83 -3.15 2.09 -4.14
N LEU A 84 -3.84 2.58 -5.17
CA LEU A 84 -5.20 3.13 -5.07
C LEU A 84 -6.21 2.04 -4.68
N CYS A 85 -6.05 0.83 -5.21
CA CYS A 85 -6.88 -0.32 -4.84
C CYS A 85 -6.80 -0.60 -3.33
N GLY A 86 -7.93 -0.67 -2.64
CA GLY A 86 -8.01 -0.94 -1.20
C GLY A 86 -7.41 0.15 -0.30
N ASN A 87 -7.10 1.33 -0.84
CA ASN A 87 -6.51 2.41 -0.04
C ASN A 87 -7.42 2.84 1.12
N ASN A 88 -8.71 3.06 0.85
CA ASN A 88 -9.66 3.45 1.87
C ASN A 88 -9.88 2.36 2.93
N SER A 89 -9.69 1.10 2.56
CA SER A 89 -9.77 0.00 3.52
C SER A 89 -8.77 0.18 4.67
N ILE A 90 -7.56 0.61 4.37
CA ILE A 90 -6.47 0.76 5.34
C ILE A 90 -6.49 2.10 6.05
N SER A 91 -6.71 3.19 5.30
CA SER A 91 -6.55 4.55 5.83
C SER A 91 -7.84 5.14 6.39
N PHE A 92 -8.98 4.48 6.20
CA PHE A 92 -10.29 4.96 6.63
C PHE A 92 -11.12 3.85 7.30
N VAL A 93 -11.42 2.76 6.57
CA VAL A 93 -12.38 1.73 7.00
C VAL A 93 -11.90 0.98 8.25
N LEU A 94 -10.74 0.32 8.18
CA LEU A 94 -10.24 -0.50 9.29
C LEU A 94 -9.99 0.29 10.58
N PRO A 95 -9.39 1.51 10.55
CA PRO A 95 -9.24 2.31 11.76
C PRO A 95 -10.57 2.63 12.43
N ILE A 96 -11.60 2.98 11.65
CA ILE A 96 -12.93 3.30 12.17
C ILE A 96 -13.63 2.04 12.71
N LEU A 97 -13.57 0.92 11.99
CA LEU A 97 -14.15 -0.36 12.43
C LEU A 97 -13.58 -0.84 13.76
N HIS A 98 -12.25 -0.73 13.93
CA HIS A 98 -11.58 -1.26 15.12
C HIS A 98 -11.54 -0.33 16.32
N TYR A 99 -11.56 0.98 16.09
CA TYR A 99 -11.32 1.99 17.13
C TYR A 99 -12.40 3.07 17.21
N GLY A 100 -13.26 3.19 16.21
CA GLY A 100 -14.37 4.14 16.22
C GLY A 100 -15.49 3.72 17.16
N SER A 101 -16.17 4.71 17.77
CA SER A 101 -17.45 4.50 18.47
C SER A 101 -18.53 4.11 17.45
N GLU A 102 -19.67 3.60 17.94
CA GLU A 102 -20.79 3.27 17.05
C GLU A 102 -21.30 4.51 16.29
N GLU A 103 -21.31 5.69 16.94
CA GLU A 103 -21.66 6.96 16.30
C GLU A 103 -20.68 7.32 15.18
N GLN A 104 -19.37 7.09 15.40
CA GLN A 104 -18.34 7.32 14.41
C GLN A 104 -18.47 6.35 13.23
N LYS A 105 -18.73 5.06 13.50
CA LYS A 105 -18.96 4.06 12.45
C LYS A 105 -20.15 4.43 11.58
N GLN A 106 -21.30 4.74 12.20
CA GLN A 106 -22.52 5.14 11.48
C GLN A 106 -22.36 6.44 10.68
N ARG A 107 -21.53 7.36 11.17
CA ARG A 107 -21.27 8.65 10.51
C ARG A 107 -20.32 8.53 9.33
N TRP A 108 -19.24 7.76 9.47
CA TRP A 108 -18.12 7.81 8.52
C TRP A 108 -18.08 6.63 7.55
N LEU A 109 -18.35 5.38 7.98
CA LEU A 109 -18.23 4.22 7.11
C LEU A 109 -19.10 4.32 5.85
N PRO A 110 -20.36 4.82 5.90
CA PRO A 110 -21.17 5.00 4.69
C PRO A 110 -20.56 5.97 3.66
N LEU A 111 -19.68 6.90 4.08
CA LEU A 111 -19.00 7.80 3.14
C LEU A 111 -18.07 7.05 2.18
N ALA A 112 -17.50 5.93 2.63
CA ALA A 112 -16.66 5.09 1.78
C ALA A 112 -17.46 4.26 0.78
N ALA A 113 -18.73 3.92 1.09
CA ALA A 113 -19.58 3.08 0.25
C ALA A 113 -19.80 3.65 -1.17
N GLY A 114 -19.81 4.97 -1.30
CA GLY A 114 -19.96 5.65 -2.60
C GLY A 114 -18.79 5.46 -3.56
N GLY A 115 -17.68 4.89 -3.11
CA GLY A 115 -16.51 4.62 -3.95
C GLY A 115 -15.89 5.87 -4.61
N ARG A 116 -16.00 7.04 -3.97
CA ARG A 116 -15.42 8.29 -4.48
C ARG A 116 -14.45 8.93 -3.51
N LEU A 117 -14.48 8.50 -2.25
CA LEU A 117 -13.61 8.99 -1.20
C LEU A 117 -12.18 8.52 -1.44
N VAL A 118 -11.21 9.40 -1.19
CA VAL A 118 -9.79 9.08 -1.14
C VAL A 118 -9.28 9.44 0.25
N SER A 119 -8.54 8.56 0.90
CA SER A 119 -7.98 8.80 2.22
C SER A 119 -6.47 8.61 2.25
N ALA A 120 -5.82 9.17 3.25
CA ALA A 120 -4.38 9.08 3.45
C ALA A 120 -4.04 8.76 4.91
N ILE A 121 -2.77 8.37 5.17
CA ILE A 121 -2.25 8.10 6.52
C ILE A 121 -1.11 9.04 6.82
N GLY A 122 -1.20 9.80 7.91
CA GLY A 122 -0.21 10.74 8.37
C GLY A 122 0.54 10.25 9.61
N ILE A 123 1.63 9.48 9.41
CA ILE A 123 2.48 8.96 10.49
C ILE A 123 3.83 9.68 10.47
N THR A 124 4.57 9.51 9.38
CA THR A 124 5.96 9.93 9.20
C THR A 124 6.13 11.44 9.33
N GLU A 125 7.20 11.85 10.00
CA GLU A 125 7.63 13.26 10.12
C GLU A 125 9.07 13.42 9.60
N PRO A 126 9.55 14.63 9.31
CA PRO A 126 10.90 14.82 8.78
C PRO A 126 12.01 14.15 9.60
N GLN A 127 11.84 14.09 10.93
CA GLN A 127 12.81 13.52 11.86
C GLN A 127 12.47 12.09 12.31
N THR A 128 11.27 11.55 11.98
CA THR A 128 10.84 10.21 12.43
C THR A 128 10.25 9.40 11.30
N GLY A 129 10.90 8.32 10.93
CA GLY A 129 10.40 7.30 10.02
C GLY A 129 10.23 5.97 10.74
N SER A 130 11.33 5.23 10.95
CA SER A 130 11.31 3.93 11.64
C SER A 130 11.00 4.05 13.14
N ASP A 131 11.39 5.15 13.77
CA ASP A 131 11.06 5.44 15.19
C ASP A 131 9.76 6.25 15.30
N VAL A 132 8.64 5.63 14.97
CA VAL A 132 7.30 6.26 15.04
C VAL A 132 6.98 6.76 16.45
N SER A 133 7.54 6.12 17.49
CA SER A 133 7.30 6.51 18.89
C SER A 133 7.83 7.92 19.24
N SER A 134 8.72 8.47 18.43
CA SER A 134 9.32 9.80 18.60
C SER A 134 8.64 10.90 17.79
N LEU A 135 7.45 10.68 17.23
CA LEU A 135 6.70 11.72 16.50
C LEU A 135 6.40 12.93 17.40
N ARG A 136 6.35 14.13 16.80
CA ARG A 136 6.27 15.43 17.49
C ARG A 136 5.02 16.24 17.19
N THR A 137 4.27 15.94 16.13
CA THR A 137 2.97 16.58 15.87
C THR A 137 2.11 16.49 17.12
N ARG A 138 1.58 17.60 17.60
CA ARG A 138 0.81 17.70 18.85
C ARG A 138 -0.65 18.00 18.57
N ALA A 139 -1.50 17.40 19.39
CA ALA A 139 -2.92 17.70 19.47
C ALA A 139 -3.25 18.06 20.94
N VAL A 140 -3.52 19.31 21.18
CA VAL A 140 -3.81 19.83 22.52
C VAL A 140 -5.32 19.97 22.66
N ARG A 141 -5.91 19.38 23.72
CA ARG A 141 -7.34 19.47 23.97
C ARG A 141 -7.70 20.89 24.39
N ASP A 142 -8.75 21.42 23.79
CA ASP A 142 -9.32 22.75 24.08
C ASP A 142 -10.86 22.64 24.07
N GLY A 143 -11.43 22.38 25.24
CA GLY A 143 -12.86 22.11 25.43
C GLY A 143 -13.32 20.85 24.71
N ASP A 144 -14.20 21.02 23.74
CA ASP A 144 -14.80 19.99 22.89
C ASP A 144 -14.04 19.78 21.56
N SER A 145 -12.83 20.32 21.48
CA SER A 145 -11.99 20.29 20.28
C SER A 145 -10.55 19.91 20.63
N TYR A 146 -9.75 19.62 19.59
CA TYR A 146 -8.29 19.57 19.65
C TYR A 146 -7.70 20.61 18.72
N VAL A 147 -6.63 21.29 19.17
CA VAL A 147 -5.81 22.16 18.33
C VAL A 147 -4.56 21.41 17.96
N ILE A 148 -4.39 21.15 16.66
CA ILE A 148 -3.30 20.36 16.12
C ILE A 148 -2.26 21.26 15.46
N ASN A 149 -1.00 21.06 15.84
CA ASN A 149 0.16 21.73 15.28
C ASN A 149 1.26 20.72 14.97
N GLY A 150 1.91 20.86 13.81
CA GLY A 150 2.99 19.97 13.42
C GLY A 150 3.15 19.79 11.92
N GLN A 151 3.88 18.73 11.56
CA GLN A 151 4.21 18.46 10.17
C GLN A 151 4.24 16.94 9.94
N LYS A 152 3.80 16.53 8.74
CA LYS A 152 3.98 15.16 8.24
C LYS A 152 4.72 15.18 6.91
N SER A 153 5.47 14.11 6.61
CA SER A 153 6.27 13.98 5.39
C SER A 153 5.99 12.65 4.71
N TRP A 154 6.21 12.58 3.40
CA TRP A 154 6.01 11.37 2.59
C TRP A 154 4.57 10.86 2.58
N ILE A 155 3.58 11.73 2.75
CA ILE A 155 2.18 11.33 2.83
C ILE A 155 1.64 11.08 1.43
N THR A 156 1.51 9.79 1.10
CA THR A 156 0.91 9.35 -0.17
C THR A 156 -0.49 9.93 -0.29
N TRP A 157 -0.71 10.66 -1.39
CA TRP A 157 -1.95 11.39 -1.72
C TRP A 157 -2.38 12.45 -0.71
N GLY A 158 -1.47 12.91 0.15
CA GLY A 158 -1.78 13.95 1.13
C GLY A 158 -2.40 15.22 0.55
N GLY A 159 -2.09 15.55 -0.71
CA GLY A 159 -2.71 16.66 -1.44
C GLY A 159 -3.98 16.30 -2.23
N ASN A 160 -4.41 15.04 -2.21
CA ASN A 160 -5.54 14.55 -2.99
C ASN A 160 -6.62 13.86 -2.13
N ALA A 161 -6.33 13.63 -0.85
CA ALA A 161 -7.21 12.92 0.06
C ALA A 161 -8.33 13.81 0.59
N ASP A 162 -9.52 13.23 0.79
CA ASP A 162 -10.65 13.85 1.49
C ASP A 162 -10.48 13.74 3.01
N PHE A 163 -9.90 12.61 3.48
CA PHE A 163 -9.67 12.37 4.89
C PHE A 163 -8.22 11.91 5.14
N LEU A 164 -7.70 12.32 6.30
CA LEU A 164 -6.40 11.90 6.80
C LEU A 164 -6.56 11.16 8.13
N LEU A 165 -6.09 9.91 8.19
CA LEU A 165 -5.82 9.24 9.46
C LEU A 165 -4.51 9.81 10.03
N LEU A 166 -4.64 10.72 10.99
CA LEU A 166 -3.53 11.47 11.56
C LEU A 166 -3.12 10.91 12.92
N PHE A 167 -1.83 10.66 13.10
CA PHE A 167 -1.24 10.32 14.40
C PHE A 167 -0.55 11.54 15.00
N ALA A 168 -0.97 11.93 16.21
CA ALA A 168 -0.43 13.09 16.92
C ALA A 168 -0.30 12.80 18.41
N ARG A 169 0.56 13.54 19.09
CA ARG A 169 0.81 13.40 20.51
C ARG A 169 -0.19 14.25 21.31
N THR A 170 -0.96 13.61 22.18
CA THR A 170 -1.94 14.27 23.08
C THR A 170 -1.39 14.49 24.49
N SER A 171 -0.28 13.83 24.87
CA SER A 171 0.36 14.02 26.17
C SER A 171 1.88 13.93 26.07
N ASP A 172 2.57 14.27 27.16
CA ASP A 172 4.02 14.13 27.30
C ASP A 172 4.47 12.76 27.81
N ALA A 173 3.53 11.77 27.85
CA ALA A 173 3.86 10.39 28.18
C ALA A 173 5.00 9.86 27.26
N PRO A 174 5.97 9.12 27.82
CA PRO A 174 7.15 8.70 27.06
C PRO A 174 6.79 7.65 25.99
N GLY A 175 7.58 7.63 24.93
CA GLY A 175 7.44 6.62 23.86
C GLY A 175 6.10 6.69 23.14
N SER A 176 5.45 5.54 23.00
CA SER A 176 4.19 5.38 22.27
C SER A 176 2.93 5.82 23.03
N ASP A 177 3.00 5.92 24.36
CA ASP A 177 1.80 6.08 25.22
C ASP A 177 1.16 7.47 25.12
N GLY A 178 1.86 8.45 24.57
CA GLY A 178 1.31 9.78 24.31
C GLY A 178 0.68 9.94 22.93
N ILE A 179 0.67 8.90 22.08
CA ILE A 179 0.23 9.00 20.68
C ILE A 179 -1.25 8.62 20.56
N SER A 180 -2.01 9.48 19.88
CA SER A 180 -3.45 9.30 19.59
C SER A 180 -3.70 9.32 18.08
N ALA A 181 -4.81 8.76 17.66
CA ALA A 181 -5.23 8.70 16.25
C ALA A 181 -6.47 9.56 16.04
N PHE A 182 -6.47 10.32 14.96
CA PHE A 182 -7.57 11.22 14.57
C PHE A 182 -7.98 10.97 13.13
N MET A 183 -9.27 10.95 12.85
CA MET A 183 -9.80 11.00 11.49
C MET A 183 -10.14 12.47 11.15
N VAL A 184 -9.36 13.07 10.26
CA VAL A 184 -9.41 14.51 9.97
C VAL A 184 -9.90 14.75 8.55
N ASP A 185 -10.90 15.62 8.38
CA ASP A 185 -11.27 16.16 7.06
C ASP A 185 -10.16 17.11 6.58
N THR A 186 -9.61 16.86 5.40
CA THR A 186 -8.51 17.65 4.83
C THR A 186 -8.90 19.08 4.48
N LYS A 187 -10.20 19.41 4.45
CA LYS A 187 -10.74 20.77 4.25
C LYS A 187 -10.75 21.60 5.54
N THR A 188 -10.34 21.00 6.68
CA THR A 188 -10.29 21.72 7.96
C THR A 188 -9.31 22.90 7.88
N PRO A 189 -9.71 24.12 8.28
CA PRO A 189 -8.80 25.27 8.32
C PRO A 189 -7.55 24.96 9.16
N GLY A 190 -6.37 25.31 8.61
CA GLY A 190 -5.08 24.97 9.22
C GLY A 190 -4.48 23.66 8.70
N PHE A 191 -5.18 22.89 7.86
CA PHE A 191 -4.60 21.82 7.06
C PHE A 191 -3.95 22.42 5.80
N ILE A 192 -2.63 22.26 5.66
CA ILE A 192 -1.86 22.87 4.58
C ILE A 192 -1.10 21.79 3.83
N VAL A 193 -1.34 21.70 2.51
CA VAL A 193 -0.56 20.84 1.62
C VAL A 193 0.73 21.55 1.22
N GLY A 194 1.85 20.93 1.54
CA GLY A 194 3.17 21.42 1.19
C GLY A 194 3.70 20.88 -0.13
N ARG A 195 5.01 20.74 -0.21
CA ARG A 195 5.70 20.30 -1.42
C ARG A 195 5.35 18.83 -1.76
N GLN A 196 5.20 18.55 -3.06
CA GLN A 196 5.21 17.20 -3.58
C GLN A 196 6.66 16.67 -3.64
N GLU A 197 6.88 15.44 -3.21
CA GLU A 197 8.18 14.79 -3.23
C GLU A 197 8.57 14.32 -4.64
N HIS A 198 9.81 14.58 -5.02
CA HIS A 198 10.39 14.03 -6.26
C HIS A 198 10.94 12.64 -5.99
N LYS A 199 10.22 11.63 -6.45
CA LYS A 199 10.51 10.23 -6.14
C LYS A 199 11.28 9.54 -7.27
N MET A 200 12.00 8.47 -6.95
CA MET A 200 12.66 7.57 -7.89
C MET A 200 11.65 6.82 -8.77
N GLY A 201 10.52 6.41 -8.22
CA GLY A 201 9.49 5.58 -8.86
C GLY A 201 8.13 5.78 -8.20
N ARG A 202 7.18 4.87 -8.55
CA ARG A 202 5.79 4.93 -8.12
C ARG A 202 5.12 6.24 -8.55
N HIS A 203 5.46 6.69 -9.75
CA HIS A 203 4.84 7.85 -10.35
C HIS A 203 3.35 7.57 -10.63
N GLY A 204 2.50 8.57 -10.41
CA GLY A 204 1.05 8.40 -10.33
C GLY A 204 0.55 8.16 -8.91
N SER A 205 1.46 8.14 -7.92
CA SER A 205 1.12 8.07 -6.51
C SER A 205 1.86 9.20 -5.77
N PRO A 206 1.50 10.48 -6.01
CA PRO A 206 2.21 11.63 -5.44
C PRO A 206 2.21 11.57 -3.91
N SER A 207 3.33 11.95 -3.32
CA SER A 207 3.49 12.08 -1.86
C SER A 207 3.78 13.53 -1.52
N HIS A 208 3.20 14.02 -0.43
CA HIS A 208 3.30 15.43 -0.03
C HIS A 208 3.82 15.58 1.40
N GLU A 209 4.43 16.73 1.65
CA GLU A 209 4.54 17.29 2.99
C GLU A 209 3.17 17.85 3.39
N LEU A 210 2.80 17.70 4.66
CA LEU A 210 1.59 18.28 5.24
C LEU A 210 1.97 19.11 6.47
N TYR A 211 1.36 20.27 6.61
CA TYR A 211 1.54 21.14 7.78
C TYR A 211 0.20 21.36 8.46
N PHE A 212 0.22 21.42 9.78
CA PHE A 212 -0.94 21.72 10.61
C PHE A 212 -0.62 22.98 11.43
N GLU A 213 -1.38 24.03 11.19
CA GLU A 213 -1.20 25.33 11.83
C GLU A 213 -2.48 25.73 12.57
N ASN A 214 -2.46 25.55 13.91
CA ASN A 214 -3.62 25.75 14.75
C ASN A 214 -4.90 25.11 14.20
N MET A 215 -4.74 23.93 13.57
CA MET A 215 -5.84 23.19 12.98
C MET A 215 -6.76 22.69 14.08
N ARG A 216 -7.96 23.22 14.10
CA ARG A 216 -8.97 22.87 15.11
C ARG A 216 -9.90 21.79 14.58
N VAL A 217 -9.94 20.65 15.26
CA VAL A 217 -10.81 19.52 14.95
C VAL A 217 -11.73 19.22 16.13
N PRO A 218 -13.00 18.81 15.91
CA PRO A 218 -13.87 18.34 16.97
C PRO A 218 -13.28 17.17 17.77
N ALA A 219 -13.61 17.08 19.05
CA ALA A 219 -13.10 16.01 19.90
C ALA A 219 -13.55 14.61 19.43
N ASP A 220 -14.68 14.54 18.74
CA ASP A 220 -15.21 13.31 18.15
C ASP A 220 -14.43 12.83 16.88
N CYS A 221 -13.40 13.56 16.45
CA CYS A 221 -12.44 13.09 15.45
C CYS A 221 -11.39 12.12 16.05
N LEU A 222 -11.25 12.05 17.38
CA LEU A 222 -10.38 11.09 18.05
C LEU A 222 -10.92 9.66 17.89
N LEU A 223 -10.10 8.75 17.38
CA LEU A 223 -10.40 7.32 17.27
C LEU A 223 -9.89 6.59 18.51
N GLY A 224 -10.79 5.90 19.21
CA GLY A 224 -10.48 5.23 20.47
C GLY A 224 -10.26 6.21 21.61
N ARG A 225 -9.19 6.00 22.40
CA ARG A 225 -8.83 6.83 23.55
C ARG A 225 -7.50 7.54 23.32
N GLU A 226 -7.29 8.63 24.04
CA GLU A 226 -5.97 9.27 24.08
C GLU A 226 -4.90 8.25 24.50
N GLY A 227 -3.75 8.26 23.82
CA GLY A 227 -2.63 7.35 24.09
C GLY A 227 -2.73 5.97 23.41
N GLU A 228 -3.87 5.60 22.81
CA GLU A 228 -4.03 4.30 22.15
C GLU A 228 -3.67 4.31 20.64
N GLY A 229 -3.33 5.47 20.08
CA GLY A 229 -3.09 5.63 18.64
C GLY A 229 -1.95 4.78 18.10
N PHE A 230 -0.87 4.59 18.87
CA PHE A 230 0.25 3.74 18.41
C PHE A 230 -0.17 2.28 18.27
N LYS A 231 -0.95 1.75 19.22
CA LYS A 231 -1.48 0.37 19.16
C LYS A 231 -2.40 0.22 17.94
N ALA A 232 -3.26 1.22 17.70
CA ALA A 232 -4.12 1.27 16.52
C ALA A 232 -3.30 1.27 15.23
N CYS A 233 -2.26 2.11 15.15
CA CYS A 233 -1.33 2.17 14.03
C CYS A 233 -0.71 0.79 13.73
N MET A 234 -0.15 0.13 14.73
CA MET A 234 0.53 -1.16 14.55
C MET A 234 -0.43 -2.24 14.04
N LYS A 235 -1.67 -2.30 14.56
CA LYS A 235 -2.68 -3.27 14.10
C LYS A 235 -3.07 -3.03 12.63
N VAL A 236 -3.30 -1.78 12.24
CA VAL A 236 -3.61 -1.44 10.84
C VAL A 236 -2.43 -1.79 9.93
N LEU A 237 -1.19 -1.49 10.35
CA LEU A 237 0.00 -1.85 9.58
C LEU A 237 0.19 -3.36 9.45
N ASP A 238 -0.08 -4.16 10.49
CA ASP A 238 0.01 -5.62 10.43
C ASP A 238 -0.94 -6.21 9.37
N LEU A 239 -2.14 -5.63 9.22
CA LEU A 239 -3.10 -6.02 8.17
C LEU A 239 -2.71 -5.48 6.80
N ASN A 240 -2.00 -4.34 6.71
CA ASN A 240 -1.60 -3.75 5.43
C ASN A 240 -0.34 -4.41 4.82
N ARG A 241 0.58 -4.92 5.61
CA ARG A 241 1.84 -5.51 5.15
C ARG A 241 1.66 -6.62 4.09
N PRO A 242 0.71 -7.57 4.24
CA PRO A 242 0.41 -8.54 3.18
C PRO A 242 -0.06 -7.89 1.88
N THR A 243 -0.76 -6.76 1.94
CA THR A 243 -1.19 -6.06 0.71
C THR A 243 -0.01 -5.40 -0.03
N ILE A 244 1.02 -4.93 0.70
CA ILE A 244 2.28 -4.47 0.09
C ILE A 244 3.05 -5.64 -0.53
N ALA A 245 3.05 -6.80 0.13
CA ALA A 245 3.60 -8.02 -0.46
C ALA A 245 2.86 -8.41 -1.75
N ALA A 246 1.53 -8.34 -1.78
CA ALA A 246 0.73 -8.62 -2.97
C ALA A 246 1.05 -7.69 -4.15
N THR A 247 1.20 -6.37 -3.89
CA THR A 247 1.62 -5.44 -4.96
C THR A 247 3.03 -5.73 -5.46
N SER A 248 3.93 -6.14 -4.57
CA SER A 248 5.31 -6.52 -4.92
C SER A 248 5.34 -7.80 -5.75
N LEU A 249 4.53 -8.78 -5.39
CA LEU A 249 4.36 -10.04 -6.12
C LEU A 249 3.83 -9.80 -7.54
N GLY A 250 2.79 -8.95 -7.67
CA GLY A 250 2.25 -8.57 -8.97
C GLY A 250 3.29 -7.88 -9.85
N LEU A 251 4.06 -6.97 -9.28
CA LEU A 251 5.13 -6.27 -9.98
C LEU A 251 6.22 -7.23 -10.48
N ALA A 252 6.64 -8.19 -9.63
CA ALA A 252 7.59 -9.25 -10.01
C ALA A 252 7.04 -10.13 -11.15
N GLN A 253 5.78 -10.54 -11.05
CA GLN A 253 5.11 -11.33 -12.09
C GLN A 253 5.06 -10.58 -13.41
N GLY A 254 4.63 -9.30 -13.39
CA GLY A 254 4.60 -8.46 -14.60
C GLY A 254 5.97 -8.31 -15.25
N ALA A 255 7.02 -8.15 -14.45
CA ALA A 255 8.39 -8.07 -14.96
C ALA A 255 8.86 -9.39 -15.59
N LEU A 256 8.54 -10.54 -14.97
CA LEU A 256 8.82 -11.85 -15.54
C LEU A 256 8.07 -12.07 -16.86
N ASP A 257 6.79 -11.70 -16.94
CA ASP A 257 5.97 -11.84 -18.14
C ASP A 257 6.57 -11.07 -19.32
N VAL A 258 7.04 -9.84 -19.08
CA VAL A 258 7.75 -9.03 -20.09
C VAL A 258 9.07 -9.69 -20.50
N ALA A 259 9.86 -10.16 -19.53
CA ALA A 259 11.16 -10.80 -19.79
C ALA A 259 11.00 -12.08 -20.61
N VAL A 260 10.00 -12.92 -20.30
CA VAL A 260 9.71 -14.15 -21.03
C VAL A 260 9.28 -13.84 -22.47
N ARG A 261 8.39 -12.87 -22.68
CA ARG A 261 7.96 -12.45 -24.02
C ARG A 261 9.16 -11.99 -24.84
N TYR A 262 9.96 -11.09 -24.29
CA TYR A 262 11.16 -10.59 -24.94
C TYR A 262 12.15 -11.71 -25.27
N ALA A 263 12.39 -12.66 -24.37
CA ALA A 263 13.31 -13.76 -24.59
C ALA A 263 12.88 -14.73 -25.70
N LYS A 264 11.55 -14.84 -25.96
CA LYS A 264 11.00 -15.63 -27.08
C LYS A 264 11.15 -14.92 -28.43
N GLU A 265 11.11 -13.59 -28.46
CA GLU A 265 11.09 -12.80 -29.70
C GLU A 265 12.48 -12.30 -30.11
N ARG A 266 13.29 -11.87 -29.12
CA ARG A 266 14.64 -11.30 -29.39
C ARG A 266 15.59 -12.35 -29.90
N GLN A 267 16.17 -12.10 -31.07
CA GLN A 267 17.16 -12.99 -31.68
C GLN A 267 18.59 -12.44 -31.54
N GLN A 268 19.51 -13.33 -31.16
CA GLN A 268 20.95 -13.12 -31.22
C GLN A 268 21.64 -14.45 -31.55
N PHE A 269 22.78 -14.39 -32.24
CA PHE A 269 23.51 -15.57 -32.70
C PHE A 269 22.61 -16.56 -33.50
N GLY A 270 21.69 -16.02 -34.30
CA GLY A 270 20.82 -16.80 -35.18
C GLY A 270 19.63 -17.51 -34.54
N LYS A 271 19.33 -17.25 -33.25
CA LYS A 271 18.20 -17.88 -32.55
C LYS A 271 17.63 -16.96 -31.45
N PRO A 272 16.38 -17.21 -30.97
CA PRO A 272 15.82 -16.51 -29.83
C PRO A 272 16.72 -16.61 -28.61
N VAL A 273 16.87 -15.51 -27.85
CA VAL A 273 17.77 -15.49 -26.68
C VAL A 273 17.31 -16.45 -25.56
N GLY A 274 16.02 -16.76 -25.49
CA GLY A 274 15.47 -17.78 -24.58
C GLY A 274 15.94 -19.22 -24.86
N HIS A 275 16.59 -19.49 -25.99
CA HIS A 275 17.20 -20.80 -26.29
C HIS A 275 18.60 -20.98 -25.67
N PHE A 276 19.18 -19.93 -25.08
CA PHE A 276 20.44 -20.06 -24.38
C PHE A 276 20.21 -20.55 -22.94
N GLN A 277 20.96 -21.57 -22.52
CA GLN A 277 20.78 -22.20 -21.22
C GLN A 277 20.90 -21.20 -20.05
N GLY A 278 21.86 -20.28 -20.09
CA GLY A 278 22.02 -19.25 -19.07
C GLY A 278 20.79 -18.32 -18.95
N MET A 279 20.10 -18.07 -20.07
CA MET A 279 18.85 -17.31 -20.07
C MET A 279 17.71 -18.12 -19.47
N GLN A 280 17.61 -19.41 -19.80
CA GLN A 280 16.61 -20.32 -19.25
C GLN A 280 16.75 -20.44 -17.73
N PHE A 281 17.98 -20.56 -17.21
CA PHE A 281 18.22 -20.62 -15.77
C PHE A 281 17.78 -19.34 -15.06
N LYS A 282 18.11 -18.19 -15.63
CA LYS A 282 17.72 -16.89 -15.09
C LYS A 282 16.18 -16.75 -15.00
N LEU A 283 15.46 -17.09 -16.07
CA LEU A 283 13.99 -17.05 -16.08
C LEU A 283 13.37 -18.09 -15.12
N ALA A 284 13.98 -19.27 -15.00
CA ALA A 284 13.56 -20.29 -14.04
C ALA A 284 13.74 -19.83 -12.59
N ASP A 285 14.87 -19.21 -12.26
CA ASP A 285 15.13 -18.68 -10.90
C ASP A 285 14.15 -17.57 -10.53
N MET A 286 13.82 -16.68 -11.49
CA MET A 286 12.78 -15.65 -11.29
C MET A 286 11.41 -16.30 -10.99
N ALA A 287 11.01 -17.31 -11.75
CA ALA A 287 9.74 -18.02 -11.56
C ALA A 287 9.69 -18.75 -10.20
N ILE A 288 10.78 -19.43 -9.81
CA ILE A 288 10.89 -20.14 -8.52
C ILE A 288 10.70 -19.14 -7.34
N GLN A 289 11.38 -18.00 -7.39
CA GLN A 289 11.26 -16.96 -6.37
C GLN A 289 9.82 -16.43 -6.25
N ILE A 290 9.16 -16.16 -7.38
CA ILE A 290 7.77 -15.69 -7.42
C ILE A 290 6.82 -16.72 -6.81
N GLU A 291 6.95 -18.01 -7.15
CA GLU A 291 6.07 -19.05 -6.61
C GLU A 291 6.28 -19.29 -5.11
N ALA A 292 7.51 -19.21 -4.62
CA ALA A 292 7.81 -19.26 -3.20
C ALA A 292 7.19 -18.06 -2.46
N ALA A 293 7.30 -16.84 -3.04
CA ALA A 293 6.71 -15.62 -2.51
C ALA A 293 5.17 -15.68 -2.49
N ARG A 294 4.56 -16.20 -3.55
CA ARG A 294 3.10 -16.42 -3.67
C ARG A 294 2.59 -17.39 -2.60
N SER A 295 3.32 -18.46 -2.38
CA SER A 295 2.96 -19.47 -1.36
C SER A 295 3.00 -18.88 0.05
N LEU A 296 4.02 -18.08 0.38
CA LEU A 296 4.12 -17.42 1.68
C LEU A 296 3.02 -16.37 1.88
N LEU A 297 2.73 -15.56 0.85
CA LEU A 297 1.63 -14.59 0.90
C LEU A 297 0.28 -15.28 1.12
N ARG A 298 0.02 -16.36 0.40
CA ARG A 298 -1.21 -17.16 0.56
C ARG A 298 -1.35 -17.69 1.98
N THR A 299 -0.30 -18.31 2.54
CA THR A 299 -0.32 -18.78 3.93
C THR A 299 -0.65 -17.65 4.90
N CYS A 300 -0.09 -16.45 4.66
CA CYS A 300 -0.34 -15.29 5.51
C CYS A 300 -1.79 -14.82 5.45
N THR A 301 -2.37 -14.72 4.23
CA THR A 301 -3.76 -14.26 4.07
C THR A 301 -4.76 -15.29 4.61
N GLU A 302 -4.55 -16.57 4.34
CA GLU A 302 -5.42 -17.67 4.83
C GLU A 302 -5.47 -17.72 6.36
N GLU A 303 -4.32 -17.57 7.04
CA GLU A 303 -4.26 -17.57 8.50
C GLU A 303 -5.00 -16.37 9.08
N ILE A 304 -4.79 -15.17 8.54
CA ILE A 304 -5.46 -13.96 9.00
C ILE A 304 -6.97 -14.01 8.75
N ASP A 305 -7.41 -14.45 7.56
CA ASP A 305 -8.82 -14.54 7.19
C ASP A 305 -9.57 -15.63 7.97
N SER A 306 -8.85 -16.66 8.47
CA SER A 306 -9.43 -17.66 9.37
C SER A 306 -9.73 -17.13 10.79
N GLY A 307 -9.29 -15.91 11.11
CA GLY A 307 -9.41 -15.30 12.44
C GLY A 307 -8.29 -15.71 13.40
N ASP A 308 -7.31 -16.52 12.96
CA ASP A 308 -6.12 -16.80 13.77
C ASP A 308 -5.11 -15.66 13.65
N HIS A 309 -5.06 -14.81 14.65
CA HIS A 309 -4.16 -13.68 14.74
C HIS A 309 -2.92 -13.95 15.61
N SER A 310 -2.72 -15.19 16.06
CA SER A 310 -1.63 -15.55 16.98
C SER A 310 -0.24 -15.26 16.40
N ARG A 311 -0.04 -15.47 15.10
CA ARG A 311 1.21 -15.20 14.39
C ARG A 311 1.15 -13.97 13.46
N MET A 312 0.03 -13.23 13.44
CA MET A 312 -0.21 -12.15 12.46
C MET A 312 0.98 -11.20 12.31
N THR A 313 1.51 -10.62 13.40
CA THR A 313 2.62 -9.66 13.34
C THR A 313 3.90 -10.28 12.74
N SER A 314 4.26 -11.51 13.15
CA SER A 314 5.46 -12.17 12.63
C SER A 314 5.30 -12.61 11.19
N LEU A 315 4.15 -13.21 10.85
CA LEU A 315 3.87 -13.74 9.52
C LEU A 315 3.72 -12.60 8.49
N SER A 316 3.01 -11.52 8.84
CA SER A 316 2.94 -10.31 7.99
C SER A 316 4.32 -9.68 7.77
N SER A 317 5.18 -9.66 8.80
CA SER A 317 6.54 -9.14 8.69
C SER A 317 7.42 -10.03 7.80
N MET A 318 7.36 -11.36 7.97
CA MET A 318 8.09 -12.31 7.11
C MET A 318 7.65 -12.19 5.65
N THR A 319 6.35 -12.16 5.42
CA THR A 319 5.75 -12.06 4.08
C THR A 319 6.16 -10.78 3.38
N LYS A 320 5.99 -9.63 4.04
CA LYS A 320 6.38 -8.34 3.47
C LYS A 320 7.87 -8.29 3.17
N CYS A 321 8.72 -8.69 4.10
CA CYS A 321 10.17 -8.65 3.93
C CYS A 321 10.62 -9.53 2.76
N PHE A 322 10.19 -10.80 2.73
CA PHE A 322 10.61 -11.75 1.69
C PHE A 322 10.09 -11.36 0.31
N VAL A 323 8.79 -11.07 0.19
CA VAL A 323 8.18 -10.80 -1.12
C VAL A 323 8.71 -9.50 -1.74
N THR A 324 8.98 -8.46 -0.93
CA THR A 324 9.57 -7.22 -1.45
C THR A 324 11.03 -7.38 -1.87
N ASP A 325 11.81 -8.26 -1.20
CA ASP A 325 13.18 -8.60 -1.62
C ASP A 325 13.15 -9.40 -2.94
N VAL A 326 12.22 -10.36 -3.09
CA VAL A 326 11.98 -11.08 -4.34
C VAL A 326 11.62 -10.13 -5.47
N ALA A 327 10.71 -9.19 -5.24
CA ALA A 327 10.31 -8.23 -6.26
C ALA A 327 11.51 -7.40 -6.77
N MET A 328 12.36 -6.93 -5.86
CA MET A 328 13.56 -6.17 -6.23
C MET A 328 14.53 -7.04 -7.04
N SER A 329 14.74 -8.30 -6.63
CA SER A 329 15.58 -9.26 -7.36
C SER A 329 15.06 -9.52 -8.77
N VAL A 330 13.78 -9.89 -8.89
CA VAL A 330 13.14 -10.27 -10.16
C VAL A 330 13.08 -9.09 -11.13
N THR A 331 12.71 -7.90 -10.65
CA THR A 331 12.63 -6.71 -11.53
C THR A 331 14.02 -6.28 -12.03
N THR A 332 15.06 -6.42 -11.21
CA THR A 332 16.46 -6.17 -11.62
C THR A 332 16.90 -7.18 -12.69
N GLU A 333 16.60 -8.47 -12.50
CA GLU A 333 16.93 -9.50 -13.47
C GLU A 333 16.12 -9.33 -14.78
N ALA A 334 14.90 -8.85 -14.74
CA ALA A 334 14.12 -8.53 -15.94
C ALA A 334 14.81 -7.44 -16.79
N VAL A 335 15.33 -6.38 -16.16
CA VAL A 335 16.15 -5.37 -16.86
C VAL A 335 17.36 -6.04 -17.54
N GLN A 336 18.05 -6.94 -16.82
CA GLN A 336 19.22 -7.64 -17.34
C GLN A 336 18.87 -8.57 -18.52
N VAL A 337 17.71 -9.26 -18.47
CA VAL A 337 17.22 -10.12 -19.57
C VAL A 337 17.00 -9.32 -20.86
N LEU A 338 16.47 -8.10 -20.76
CA LEU A 338 16.23 -7.24 -21.91
C LEU A 338 17.52 -6.53 -22.39
N GLY A 339 18.58 -6.49 -21.59
CA GLY A 339 19.82 -5.80 -21.92
C GLY A 339 19.62 -4.30 -22.07
N ALA A 340 20.20 -3.69 -23.12
CA ALA A 340 20.06 -2.25 -23.36
C ALA A 340 18.59 -1.77 -23.48
N TYR A 341 17.71 -2.59 -24.01
CA TYR A 341 16.29 -2.29 -24.08
C TYR A 341 15.61 -2.28 -22.70
N GLY A 342 16.10 -3.08 -21.77
CA GLY A 342 15.61 -3.04 -20.36
C GLY A 342 16.01 -1.76 -19.62
N TYR A 343 17.01 -1.05 -20.10
CA TYR A 343 17.47 0.25 -19.57
C TYR A 343 16.78 1.44 -20.24
N SER A 344 16.00 1.19 -21.29
CA SER A 344 15.21 2.19 -22.02
C SER A 344 13.82 2.36 -21.41
N LYS A 345 13.33 3.59 -21.34
CA LYS A 345 11.96 3.92 -20.92
C LYS A 345 10.87 3.43 -21.90
N GLU A 346 11.24 2.91 -23.06
CA GLU A 346 10.32 2.29 -24.00
C GLU A 346 9.80 0.93 -23.54
N PHE A 347 10.51 0.30 -22.58
CA PHE A 347 10.11 -0.96 -21.96
C PHE A 347 9.79 -0.76 -20.48
N PRO A 348 8.78 -1.47 -19.95
CA PRO A 348 8.27 -1.19 -18.60
C PRO A 348 9.19 -1.69 -17.47
N VAL A 349 10.17 -2.55 -17.76
CA VAL A 349 10.95 -3.24 -16.70
C VAL A 349 11.84 -2.28 -15.90
N GLU A 350 12.36 -1.20 -16.51
CA GLU A 350 13.14 -0.18 -15.79
C GLU A 350 12.27 0.55 -14.75
N ARG A 351 11.02 0.89 -15.11
CA ARG A 351 10.04 1.48 -14.20
C ARG A 351 9.69 0.50 -13.08
N MET A 352 9.43 -0.77 -13.44
CA MET A 352 9.11 -1.82 -12.47
C MET A 352 10.22 -2.00 -11.43
N MET A 353 11.50 -1.90 -11.85
CA MET A 353 12.64 -1.96 -10.94
C MET A 353 12.68 -0.74 -10.00
N ARG A 354 12.46 0.48 -10.51
CA ARG A 354 12.37 1.70 -9.69
C ARG A 354 11.22 1.63 -8.69
N ASP A 355 10.07 1.14 -9.15
CA ASP A 355 8.86 0.97 -8.34
C ASP A 355 9.05 -0.09 -7.23
N ALA A 356 9.74 -1.19 -7.50
CA ALA A 356 9.98 -2.25 -6.54
C ALA A 356 10.74 -1.76 -5.30
N LYS A 357 11.65 -0.80 -5.48
CA LYS A 357 12.52 -0.34 -4.40
C LYS A 357 11.76 0.27 -3.23
N VAL A 358 10.69 1.01 -3.47
CA VAL A 358 9.95 1.67 -2.39
C VAL A 358 9.30 0.68 -1.44
N ASN A 359 8.88 -0.49 -1.94
CA ASN A 359 8.22 -1.50 -1.12
C ASN A 359 9.14 -2.16 -0.07
N GLN A 360 10.47 -2.11 -0.25
CA GLN A 360 11.41 -2.50 0.80
C GLN A 360 11.51 -1.46 1.94
N ILE A 361 11.01 -0.23 1.73
CA ILE A 361 11.20 0.92 2.63
C ILE A 361 9.91 1.23 3.40
N ILE A 362 8.77 1.30 2.72
CA ILE A 362 7.48 1.68 3.31
C ILE A 362 6.91 0.60 4.24
N GLU A 363 5.93 0.97 5.08
CA GLU A 363 5.22 0.09 6.02
C GLU A 363 6.16 -0.62 7.03
N GLY A 364 7.26 0.05 7.36
CA GLY A 364 8.42 -0.48 8.05
C GLY A 364 9.47 -1.00 7.08
N THR A 365 10.72 -0.55 7.23
CA THR A 365 11.81 -1.05 6.37
C THR A 365 12.03 -2.54 6.59
N ASN A 366 12.64 -3.22 5.62
CA ASN A 366 12.90 -4.65 5.74
C ASN A 366 13.82 -4.98 6.92
N GLU A 367 14.64 -4.02 7.38
CA GLU A 367 15.44 -4.11 8.61
C GLU A 367 14.55 -4.10 9.87
N ILE A 368 13.53 -3.24 9.92
CA ILE A 368 12.53 -3.23 11.00
C ILE A 368 11.78 -4.55 11.07
N HIS A 369 11.40 -5.13 9.92
CA HIS A 369 10.75 -6.45 9.89
C HIS A 369 11.68 -7.55 10.39
N ARG A 370 12.96 -7.56 10.00
CA ARG A 370 13.95 -8.51 10.54
C ARG A 370 14.12 -8.38 12.05
N MET A 371 14.08 -7.15 12.57
CA MET A 371 14.10 -6.90 14.02
C MET A 371 12.85 -7.45 14.71
N ILE A 372 11.66 -7.23 14.13
CA ILE A 372 10.38 -7.75 14.67
C ILE A 372 10.41 -9.30 14.70
N ILE A 373 10.79 -9.92 13.59
CA ILE A 373 10.91 -11.38 13.48
C ILE A 373 11.91 -11.92 14.50
N GLY A 374 13.13 -11.35 14.56
CA GLY A 374 14.17 -11.79 15.48
C GLY A 374 13.74 -11.71 16.96
N ARG A 375 13.07 -10.60 17.36
CA ARG A 375 12.55 -10.47 18.71
C ARG A 375 11.49 -11.53 19.05
N ARG A 376 10.62 -11.87 18.09
CA ARG A 376 9.59 -12.91 18.29
C ARG A 376 10.17 -14.32 18.37
N LEU A 377 11.28 -14.59 17.68
CA LEU A 377 11.98 -15.88 17.76
C LEU A 377 12.71 -16.07 19.10
N LEU A 378 13.08 -14.99 19.77
CA LEU A 378 13.85 -15.01 21.03
C LEU A 378 12.98 -14.80 22.26
N ALA A 379 11.68 -14.48 22.11
CA ALA A 379 10.73 -14.35 23.20
C ALA A 379 10.12 -15.69 23.61
#